data_156c18e851a432a723f379d1e718509d
#
_entry.id   156c18e851a432a723f379d1e718509d
#
_cell.length_a   1.000
_cell.length_b   1.000
_cell.length_c   1.000
_cell.angle_alpha   90.00
_cell.angle_beta   90.00
_cell.angle_gamma   90.00
#
_symmetry.space_group_name_H-M   'P 1'
#
loop_
_entity.id
_entity.type
_entity.pdbx_description
1 polymer ?
#
loop_
_entity_poly.entity_id
_entity_poly.type
_entity_poly.pdbx_seq_one_letter_code
_entity_poly.pdbx_strand_id
1 'polypeptide(L)'
;MEAMSEECCRYFAGETHSLTDFHEMMTRLVGREDSQYSYRNTLVATDEKGNVVGICVSYDGAQLHSLRKTFVTACREHFHRDFSDMDDETASGELYIDSLAVCAPLRGKGIAQALLNATIEKGRELGLPAVGLLVDTGNPLAERL
;
A
#
# COMPACT_ATOMS: atom_id res chain seq x y z
N MET A 1 -6.45 2.07 5.50
CA MET A 1 -6.57 0.81 6.26
C MET A 1 -7.43 -0.27 5.58
N GLU A 2 -8.32 0.05 4.64
CA GLU A 2 -9.08 -1.00 3.92
C GLU A 2 -8.22 -1.91 3.02
N ALA A 3 -6.99 -1.52 2.72
CA ALA A 3 -6.03 -2.33 1.95
C ALA A 3 -5.24 -3.34 2.82
N MET A 4 -5.26 -3.18 4.13
CA MET A 4 -4.60 -4.08 5.09
C MET A 4 -5.65 -4.78 5.94
N SER A 5 -5.46 -6.06 6.22
CA SER A 5 -6.33 -6.76 7.17
C SER A 5 -6.16 -6.21 8.59
N GLU A 6 -7.20 -6.32 9.41
CA GLU A 6 -7.11 -5.93 10.82
C GLU A 6 -6.03 -6.75 11.55
N GLU A 7 -5.88 -8.02 11.20
CA GLU A 7 -4.85 -8.90 11.74
C GLU A 7 -3.44 -8.37 11.43
N CYS A 8 -3.19 -7.96 10.19
CA CYS A 8 -1.94 -7.35 9.78
C CYS A 8 -1.65 -6.05 10.55
N CYS A 9 -2.66 -5.18 10.71
CA CYS A 9 -2.51 -3.95 11.49
C CYS A 9 -2.18 -4.25 12.97
N ARG A 10 -2.83 -5.23 13.58
CA ARG A 10 -2.56 -5.67 14.95
C ARG A 10 -1.19 -6.32 15.08
N TYR A 11 -0.76 -7.07 14.08
CA TYR A 11 0.58 -7.65 14.06
C TYR A 11 1.66 -6.55 14.17
N PHE A 12 1.54 -5.46 13.42
CA PHE A 12 2.50 -4.35 13.49
C PHE A 12 2.37 -3.52 14.77
N ALA A 13 1.16 -3.22 15.22
CA ALA A 13 0.93 -2.44 16.43
C ALA A 13 1.34 -3.17 17.71
N GLY A 14 1.23 -4.50 17.72
CA GLY A 14 1.42 -5.32 18.92
C GLY A 14 0.23 -5.25 19.88
N GLU A 15 0.30 -6.04 20.96
CA GLU A 15 -0.81 -6.24 21.89
C GLU A 15 -1.11 -5.01 22.78
N THR A 16 -0.13 -4.12 22.93
CA THR A 16 -0.22 -2.96 23.84
C THR A 16 -0.75 -1.69 23.17
N HIS A 17 -0.93 -1.71 21.85
CA HIS A 17 -1.38 -0.56 21.07
C HIS A 17 -2.69 -0.86 20.33
N SER A 18 -3.49 0.18 20.14
CA SER A 18 -4.78 0.08 19.47
C SER A 18 -4.64 0.19 17.94
N LEU A 19 -5.71 -0.20 17.21
CA LEU A 19 -5.82 0.09 15.78
C LEU A 19 -5.82 1.60 15.49
N THR A 20 -6.29 2.42 16.43
CA THR A 20 -6.25 3.87 16.31
C THR A 20 -4.82 4.38 16.30
N ASP A 21 -3.96 3.88 17.18
CA ASP A 21 -2.53 4.25 17.22
C ASP A 21 -1.85 3.88 15.91
N PHE A 22 -2.15 2.69 15.37
CA PHE A 22 -1.64 2.26 14.07
C PHE A 22 -2.13 3.18 12.94
N HIS A 23 -3.40 3.54 12.94
CA HIS A 23 -3.98 4.46 11.95
C HIS A 23 -3.33 5.85 12.00
N GLU A 24 -3.06 6.37 13.19
CA GLU A 24 -2.38 7.67 13.35
C GLU A 24 -0.95 7.62 12.80
N MET A 25 -0.20 6.55 13.08
CA MET A 25 1.13 6.35 12.52
C MET A 25 1.07 6.30 10.98
N MET A 26 0.16 5.49 10.41
CA MET A 26 0.00 5.38 8.95
C MET A 26 -0.40 6.72 8.31
N THR A 27 -1.25 7.50 8.96
CA THR A 27 -1.64 8.84 8.47
C THR A 27 -0.42 9.76 8.34
N ARG A 28 0.50 9.70 9.29
CA ARG A 28 1.77 10.45 9.22
C ARG A 28 2.66 9.95 8.07
N LEU A 29 2.75 8.62 7.88
CA LEU A 29 3.54 8.02 6.80
C LEU A 29 3.00 8.38 5.40
N VAL A 30 1.68 8.44 5.23
CA VAL A 30 1.05 8.91 3.99
C VAL A 30 1.44 10.35 3.66
N GLY A 31 1.54 11.21 4.67
CA GLY A 31 1.94 12.62 4.49
C GLY A 31 3.44 12.84 4.21
N ARG A 32 4.28 11.80 4.30
CA ARG A 32 5.73 11.88 4.03
C ARG A 32 6.03 11.59 2.56
N GLU A 33 7.17 12.09 2.08
CA GLU A 33 7.65 11.85 0.72
C GLU A 33 8.57 10.61 0.62
N ASP A 34 9.15 10.18 1.74
CA ASP A 34 10.14 9.11 1.85
C ASP A 34 9.59 7.81 2.44
N SER A 35 8.28 7.63 2.40
CA SER A 35 7.59 6.43 2.87
C SER A 35 7.09 5.61 1.68
N GLN A 36 7.08 4.27 1.81
CA GLN A 36 6.41 3.40 0.83
C GLN A 36 4.92 3.75 0.67
N TYR A 37 4.27 4.20 1.76
CA TYR A 37 2.87 4.63 1.79
C TYR A 37 2.64 6.10 1.44
N SER A 38 3.68 6.80 0.95
CA SER A 38 3.61 8.21 0.59
C SER A 38 2.45 8.51 -0.36
N TYR A 39 1.83 9.69 -0.18
CA TYR A 39 0.88 10.23 -1.15
C TYR A 39 1.47 10.32 -2.57
N ARG A 40 2.79 10.48 -2.71
CA ARG A 40 3.50 10.49 -4.01
C ARG A 40 3.47 9.14 -4.72
N ASN A 41 3.33 8.07 -3.97
CA ASN A 41 3.24 6.70 -4.49
C ASN A 41 1.80 6.27 -4.74
N THR A 42 0.82 7.14 -4.46
CA THR A 42 -0.60 6.78 -4.41
C THR A 42 -1.37 7.37 -5.58
N LEU A 43 -1.97 6.52 -6.40
CA LEU A 43 -3.05 6.90 -7.30
C LEU A 43 -4.38 6.83 -6.55
N VAL A 44 -5.26 7.80 -6.80
CA VAL A 44 -6.58 7.86 -6.19
C VAL A 44 -7.68 7.85 -7.24
N ALA A 45 -8.77 7.12 -6.97
CA ALA A 45 -10.02 7.27 -7.68
C ALA A 45 -10.96 8.16 -6.86
N THR A 46 -11.62 9.12 -7.52
CA THR A 46 -12.55 10.04 -6.87
C THR A 46 -13.96 9.90 -7.45
N ASP A 47 -14.97 10.18 -6.65
CA ASP A 47 -16.34 10.35 -7.11
C ASP A 47 -16.55 11.72 -7.78
N GLU A 48 -17.75 11.98 -8.29
CA GLU A 48 -18.14 13.25 -8.94
C GLU A 48 -18.04 14.46 -7.98
N LYS A 49 -18.00 14.23 -6.68
CA LYS A 49 -17.88 15.26 -5.65
C LYS A 49 -16.43 15.49 -5.21
N GLY A 50 -15.48 14.71 -5.76
CA GLY A 50 -14.07 14.77 -5.41
C GLY A 50 -13.70 13.97 -4.15
N ASN A 51 -14.59 13.15 -3.59
CA ASN A 51 -14.23 12.28 -2.47
C ASN A 51 -13.41 11.09 -2.97
N VAL A 52 -12.35 10.74 -2.23
CA VAL A 52 -11.53 9.56 -2.54
C VAL A 52 -12.35 8.30 -2.26
N VAL A 53 -12.50 7.45 -3.27
CA VAL A 53 -13.28 6.21 -3.22
C VAL A 53 -12.45 4.96 -3.48
N GLY A 54 -11.20 5.12 -3.89
CA GLY A 54 -10.25 4.03 -4.06
C GLY A 54 -8.83 4.54 -4.12
N ILE A 55 -7.88 3.69 -3.81
CA ILE A 55 -6.44 3.97 -3.83
C ILE A 55 -5.66 2.81 -4.44
N CYS A 56 -4.53 3.11 -5.07
CA CYS A 56 -3.50 2.16 -5.44
C CYS A 56 -2.13 2.75 -5.08
N VAL A 57 -1.44 2.12 -4.14
CA VAL A 57 -0.08 2.49 -3.73
C VAL A 57 0.90 1.67 -4.54
N SER A 58 1.82 2.31 -5.25
CA SER A 58 2.81 1.62 -6.08
C SER A 58 4.11 2.40 -6.19
N TYR A 59 5.23 1.71 -6.14
CA TYR A 59 6.58 2.28 -6.26
C TYR A 59 7.52 1.34 -7.01
N ASP A 60 8.63 1.88 -7.53
CA ASP A 60 9.71 1.09 -8.13
C ASP A 60 10.29 0.13 -7.08
N GLY A 61 10.26 -1.17 -7.36
CA GLY A 61 10.79 -2.20 -6.46
C GLY A 61 12.25 -1.99 -6.06
N ALA A 62 13.04 -1.32 -6.89
CA ALA A 62 14.40 -0.92 -6.55
C ALA A 62 14.48 0.03 -5.33
N GLN A 63 13.39 0.70 -4.98
CA GLN A 63 13.31 1.64 -3.86
C GLN A 63 12.81 0.99 -2.57
N LEU A 64 12.47 -0.30 -2.57
CA LEU A 64 11.87 -1.01 -1.44
C LEU A 64 12.58 -0.69 -0.12
N HIS A 65 13.88 -0.95 -0.03
CA HIS A 65 14.62 -0.80 1.22
C HIS A 65 14.68 0.66 1.72
N SER A 66 14.84 1.61 0.80
CA SER A 66 14.89 3.04 1.17
C SER A 66 13.55 3.53 1.70
N LEU A 67 12.45 3.14 1.08
CA LEU A 67 11.09 3.53 1.46
C LEU A 67 10.62 2.80 2.72
N ARG A 68 10.89 1.48 2.83
CA ARG A 68 10.54 0.65 3.99
C ARG A 68 11.22 1.10 5.26
N LYS A 69 12.44 1.65 5.17
CA LYS A 69 13.16 2.17 6.33
C LYS A 69 12.34 3.14 7.16
N THR A 70 11.54 3.99 6.51
CA THR A 70 10.67 4.95 7.19
C THR A 70 9.56 4.25 7.98
N PHE A 71 8.95 3.20 7.42
CA PHE A 71 7.96 2.39 8.12
C PHE A 71 8.56 1.64 9.31
N VAL A 72 9.68 0.95 9.10
CA VAL A 72 10.39 0.20 10.17
C VAL A 72 10.79 1.13 11.31
N THR A 73 11.30 2.33 10.99
CA THR A 73 11.64 3.34 12.00
C THR A 73 10.40 3.78 12.77
N ALA A 74 9.28 4.04 12.09
CA ALA A 74 8.04 4.43 12.74
C ALA A 74 7.50 3.34 13.66
N CYS A 75 7.52 2.07 13.26
CA CYS A 75 7.13 0.95 14.11
C CYS A 75 8.00 0.84 15.36
N ARG A 76 9.31 1.05 15.23
CA ARG A 76 10.25 1.02 16.35
C ARG A 76 9.98 2.17 17.33
N GLU A 77 9.76 3.37 16.83
CA GLU A 77 9.53 4.55 17.65
C GLU A 77 8.16 4.55 18.34
N HIS A 78 7.11 4.15 17.63
CA HIS A 78 5.75 4.20 18.14
C HIS A 78 5.33 2.95 18.90
N PHE A 79 5.78 1.77 18.47
CA PHE A 79 5.31 0.48 19.00
C PHE A 79 6.41 -0.31 19.70
N HIS A 80 7.65 0.18 19.71
CA HIS A 80 8.82 -0.51 20.25
C HIS A 80 9.02 -1.91 19.63
N ARG A 81 8.66 -2.05 18.34
CA ARG A 81 8.78 -3.29 17.57
C ARG A 81 9.76 -3.11 16.42
N ASP A 82 10.63 -4.10 16.25
CA ASP A 82 11.61 -4.12 15.17
C ASP A 82 11.15 -5.05 14.04
N PHE A 83 11.07 -4.51 12.83
CA PHE A 83 10.73 -5.21 11.61
C PHE A 83 11.82 -5.07 10.55
N SER A 84 13.08 -4.90 10.99
CA SER A 84 14.23 -4.76 10.07
C SER A 84 14.50 -6.01 9.23
N ASP A 85 14.07 -7.19 9.70
CA ASP A 85 14.30 -8.49 9.07
C ASP A 85 13.10 -8.99 8.24
N MET A 86 12.19 -8.07 7.83
CA MET A 86 11.08 -8.44 6.94
C MET A 86 11.61 -8.91 5.57
N ASP A 87 11.01 -9.98 5.07
CA ASP A 87 11.26 -10.48 3.72
C ASP A 87 10.97 -9.42 2.65
N ASP A 88 11.71 -9.47 1.55
CA ASP A 88 11.48 -8.58 0.42
C ASP A 88 10.25 -9.01 -0.38
N GLU A 89 9.34 -8.08 -0.59
CA GLU A 89 8.09 -8.28 -1.34
C GLU A 89 8.26 -8.01 -2.84
N THR A 90 9.32 -7.32 -3.22
CA THR A 90 9.60 -6.90 -4.59
C THR A 90 11.10 -6.69 -4.78
N ALA A 91 11.51 -6.51 -6.04
CA ALA A 91 12.89 -6.25 -6.43
C ALA A 91 12.95 -5.24 -7.58
N SER A 92 14.17 -4.83 -7.94
CA SER A 92 14.41 -4.00 -9.12
C SER A 92 13.86 -4.66 -10.40
N GLY A 93 13.27 -3.86 -11.28
CA GLY A 93 12.73 -4.30 -12.56
C GLY A 93 11.21 -4.37 -12.62
N GLU A 94 10.52 -4.00 -11.55
CA GLU A 94 9.06 -3.91 -11.56
C GLU A 94 8.53 -2.68 -10.82
N LEU A 95 7.36 -2.20 -11.25
CA LEU A 95 6.52 -1.33 -10.44
C LEU A 95 5.72 -2.22 -9.50
N TYR A 96 6.03 -2.18 -8.22
CA TYR A 96 5.34 -2.99 -7.22
C TYR A 96 4.08 -2.28 -6.72
N ILE A 97 2.95 -3.00 -6.75
CA ILE A 97 1.70 -2.58 -6.15
C ILE A 97 1.66 -3.13 -4.72
N ASP A 98 1.87 -2.24 -3.77
CA ASP A 98 1.84 -2.55 -2.34
C ASP A 98 0.41 -2.68 -1.80
N SER A 99 -0.46 -1.75 -2.21
CA SER A 99 -1.81 -1.68 -1.67
C SER A 99 -2.83 -1.26 -2.72
N LEU A 100 -3.96 -1.97 -2.77
CA LEU A 100 -5.12 -1.63 -3.60
C LEU A 100 -6.39 -1.74 -2.76
N ALA A 101 -7.15 -0.67 -2.68
CA ALA A 101 -8.42 -0.67 -1.96
C ALA A 101 -9.50 0.17 -2.65
N VAL A 102 -10.75 -0.27 -2.53
CA VAL A 102 -11.94 0.46 -2.97
C VAL A 102 -12.95 0.44 -1.84
N CYS A 103 -13.55 1.59 -1.55
CA CYS A 103 -14.61 1.73 -0.55
C CYS A 103 -15.71 0.68 -0.76
N ALA A 104 -16.09 -0.02 0.30
CA ALA A 104 -16.97 -1.19 0.24
C ALA A 104 -18.28 -0.97 -0.56
N PRO A 105 -19.01 0.17 -0.41
CA PRO A 105 -20.24 0.41 -1.17
C PRO A 105 -20.05 0.57 -2.68
N LEU A 106 -18.81 0.77 -3.13
CA LEU A 106 -18.47 1.04 -4.54
C LEU A 106 -17.68 -0.09 -5.20
N ARG A 107 -17.49 -1.19 -4.50
CA ARG A 107 -16.88 -2.41 -5.06
C ARG A 107 -17.76 -3.00 -6.17
N GLY A 108 -17.14 -3.76 -7.08
CA GLY A 108 -17.83 -4.37 -8.21
C GLY A 108 -18.23 -3.41 -9.34
N LYS A 109 -17.78 -2.13 -9.29
CA LYS A 109 -18.07 -1.10 -10.30
C LYS A 109 -16.89 -0.79 -11.23
N GLY A 110 -15.87 -1.64 -11.25
CA GLY A 110 -14.69 -1.48 -12.12
C GLY A 110 -13.63 -0.49 -11.62
N ILE A 111 -13.78 0.10 -10.42
CA ILE A 111 -12.84 1.10 -9.89
C ILE A 111 -11.45 0.48 -9.66
N ALA A 112 -11.37 -0.73 -9.10
CA ALA A 112 -10.09 -1.41 -8.90
C ALA A 112 -9.40 -1.68 -10.24
N GLN A 113 -10.13 -2.14 -11.26
CA GLN A 113 -9.60 -2.34 -12.60
C GLN A 113 -9.09 -1.04 -13.23
N ALA A 114 -9.79 0.07 -13.03
CA ALA A 114 -9.34 1.38 -13.51
C ALA A 114 -8.03 1.82 -12.83
N LEU A 115 -7.91 1.62 -11.52
CA LEU A 115 -6.69 1.89 -10.76
C LEU A 115 -5.52 1.01 -11.22
N LEU A 116 -5.75 -0.29 -11.46
CA LEU A 116 -4.74 -1.21 -11.99
C LEU A 116 -4.27 -0.76 -13.38
N ASN A 117 -5.19 -0.43 -14.28
CA ASN A 117 -4.85 0.06 -15.62
C ASN A 117 -4.01 1.35 -15.55
N ALA A 118 -4.38 2.30 -14.70
CA ALA A 118 -3.61 3.53 -14.49
C ALA A 118 -2.21 3.24 -13.91
N THR A 119 -2.10 2.23 -13.03
CA THR A 119 -0.81 1.82 -12.47
C THR A 119 0.07 1.14 -13.53
N ILE A 120 -0.51 0.37 -14.45
CA ILE A 120 0.22 -0.20 -15.59
C ILE A 120 0.78 0.92 -16.48
N GLU A 121 -0.02 1.93 -16.79
CA GLU A 121 0.46 3.10 -17.55
C GLU A 121 1.58 3.84 -16.81
N LYS A 122 1.46 4.05 -15.50
CA LYS A 122 2.54 4.59 -14.67
C LYS A 122 3.83 3.77 -14.79
N GLY A 123 3.74 2.43 -14.77
CA GLY A 123 4.89 1.55 -14.96
C GLY A 123 5.56 1.75 -16.33
N ARG A 124 4.76 1.88 -17.39
CA ARG A 124 5.24 2.17 -18.76
C ARG A 124 5.94 3.52 -18.86
N GLU A 125 5.36 4.57 -18.27
CA GLU A 125 5.94 5.91 -18.23
C GLU A 125 7.28 5.94 -17.49
N LEU A 126 7.43 5.12 -16.44
CA LEU A 126 8.68 4.94 -15.68
C LEU A 126 9.70 4.03 -16.41
N GLY A 127 9.33 3.42 -17.53
CA GLY A 127 10.18 2.50 -18.28
C GLY A 127 10.44 1.17 -17.57
N LEU A 128 9.57 0.78 -16.64
CA LEU A 128 9.70 -0.48 -15.92
C LEU A 128 9.11 -1.63 -16.73
N PRO A 129 9.83 -2.76 -16.87
CA PRO A 129 9.41 -3.87 -17.74
C PRO A 129 8.25 -4.68 -17.19
N ALA A 130 7.95 -4.59 -15.91
CA ALA A 130 6.89 -5.34 -15.25
C ALA A 130 6.11 -4.50 -14.23
N VAL A 131 4.89 -4.94 -13.94
CA VAL A 131 4.09 -4.50 -12.79
C VAL A 131 3.77 -5.75 -11.99
N GLY A 132 4.12 -5.76 -10.70
CA GLY A 132 3.95 -6.90 -9.79
C GLY A 132 3.09 -6.55 -8.58
N LEU A 133 2.46 -7.56 -8.01
CA LEU A 133 1.77 -7.47 -6.72
C LEU A 133 1.78 -8.84 -6.04
N LEU A 134 1.70 -8.82 -4.71
CA LEU A 134 1.46 -10.02 -3.91
C LEU A 134 -0.02 -10.13 -3.57
N VAL A 135 -0.59 -11.30 -3.76
CA VAL A 135 -1.97 -11.62 -3.39
C VAL A 135 -1.95 -12.75 -2.38
N ASP A 136 -2.67 -12.57 -1.27
CA ASP A 136 -2.88 -13.64 -0.31
C ASP A 136 -3.65 -14.79 -0.98
N THR A 137 -3.14 -16.02 -0.86
CA THR A 137 -3.80 -17.23 -1.36
C THR A 137 -5.20 -17.44 -0.79
N GLY A 138 -5.51 -16.84 0.35
CA GLY A 138 -6.84 -16.79 0.95
C GLY A 138 -7.79 -15.75 0.33
N ASN A 139 -7.34 -14.96 -0.65
CA ASN A 139 -8.15 -13.90 -1.27
C ASN A 139 -8.41 -14.14 -2.78
N PRO A 140 -9.26 -15.12 -3.14
CA PRO A 140 -9.53 -15.47 -4.55
C PRO A 140 -10.24 -14.36 -5.34
N LEU A 141 -10.81 -13.35 -4.67
CA LEU A 141 -11.42 -12.22 -5.35
C LEU A 141 -10.37 -11.22 -5.84
N ALA A 142 -9.28 -11.04 -5.10
CA ALA A 142 -8.16 -10.21 -5.54
C ALA A 142 -7.38 -10.87 -6.68
N GLU A 143 -7.24 -12.21 -6.64
CA GLU A 143 -6.57 -12.97 -7.72
C GLU A 143 -7.28 -12.85 -9.08
N ARG A 144 -8.59 -12.57 -9.09
CA ARG A 144 -9.41 -12.47 -10.31
C ARG A 144 -9.52 -11.05 -10.88
N LEU A 145 -8.93 -10.06 -10.23
CA LEU A 145 -8.88 -8.68 -10.72
C LEU A 145 -7.93 -8.55 -11.90
#